data_4e2dafce03c120b87552fd267d942ca1
#
_entry.id   4e2dafce03c120b87552fd267d942ca1
#
_cell.length_a   1.000
_cell.length_b   1.000
_cell.length_c   1.000
_cell.angle_alpha   90.00
_cell.angle_beta   90.00
_cell.angle_gamma   90.00
#
_symmetry.space_group_name_H-M   'P 1'
#
loop_
_entity.id
_entity.type
_entity.pdbx_description
1 polymer ?
#
loop_
_entity_poly.entity_id
_entity_poly.type
_entity_poly.pdbx_seq_one_letter_code
_entity_poly.pdbx_strand_id
1 'polypeptide(L)'
;AKSTIDFIEAHCFDTDGRMYFEVTADGRPLRKRRYVFSESFAAIAMAEYAKASGDMTYAEKALNLFKDIRRFIATPGCLEPKYLDTLQAKGHSIVMILINTASRIREVISDPVLDQQIDESLESLKDFVKPEFKALLEMVGPNGEFIDTINGRVINPGHCIETAWFMLEEAKHRGWDKEITERALQILDWSWQWGWDEQYGGIINFRDCRGLPPQDYSQDMKFWWPQTEAIIATLYAYEA
;
A
#
# COMPACT_ATOMS: atom_id res chain seq x y z
N ALA A 1 -2.93 -14.98 -17.77
CA ALA A 1 -2.51 -13.59 -17.68
C ALA A 1 -3.10 -12.72 -18.81
N LYS A 2 -2.85 -13.05 -20.12
CA LYS A 2 -3.34 -12.20 -21.22
C LYS A 2 -4.87 -12.02 -21.18
N SER A 3 -5.64 -13.11 -21.07
CA SER A 3 -7.10 -13.05 -20.99
C SER A 3 -7.63 -12.21 -19.83
N THR A 4 -6.93 -12.20 -18.70
CA THR A 4 -7.28 -11.38 -17.55
C THR A 4 -7.05 -9.89 -17.83
N ILE A 5 -5.91 -9.55 -18.46
CA ILE A 5 -5.61 -8.15 -18.84
C ILE A 5 -6.61 -7.67 -19.88
N ASP A 6 -6.95 -8.50 -20.89
CA ASP A 6 -7.96 -8.17 -21.91
C ASP A 6 -9.32 -7.88 -21.27
N PHE A 7 -9.70 -8.68 -20.27
CA PHE A 7 -10.94 -8.46 -19.52
C PHE A 7 -10.88 -7.15 -18.71
N ILE A 8 -9.77 -6.87 -18.03
CA ILE A 8 -9.57 -5.62 -17.28
C ILE A 8 -9.71 -4.42 -18.21
N GLU A 9 -9.02 -4.44 -19.36
CA GLU A 9 -9.08 -3.33 -20.33
C GLU A 9 -10.49 -3.14 -20.93
N ALA A 10 -11.21 -4.23 -21.18
CA ALA A 10 -12.52 -4.16 -21.80
C ALA A 10 -13.66 -3.77 -20.83
N HIS A 11 -13.54 -4.10 -19.54
CA HIS A 11 -14.68 -4.08 -18.61
C HIS A 11 -14.46 -3.35 -17.29
N CYS A 12 -13.21 -3.11 -16.90
CA CYS A 12 -12.95 -2.61 -15.53
C CYS A 12 -12.72 -1.10 -15.46
N PHE A 13 -12.67 -0.39 -16.60
CA PHE A 13 -12.54 1.08 -16.63
C PHE A 13 -13.86 1.76 -16.90
N ASP A 14 -14.11 2.87 -16.20
CA ASP A 14 -15.21 3.77 -16.46
C ASP A 14 -14.79 4.87 -17.45
N THR A 15 -15.75 5.61 -17.95
CA THR A 15 -15.55 6.71 -18.93
C THR A 15 -14.71 7.88 -18.40
N ASP A 16 -14.59 8.03 -17.07
CA ASP A 16 -13.74 9.02 -16.42
C ASP A 16 -12.27 8.58 -16.24
N GLY A 17 -11.94 7.36 -16.71
CA GLY A 17 -10.62 6.75 -16.58
C GLY A 17 -10.36 6.07 -15.25
N ARG A 18 -11.30 6.12 -14.29
CA ARG A 18 -11.24 5.40 -13.02
C ARG A 18 -11.66 3.95 -13.19
N MET A 19 -11.15 3.09 -12.32
CA MET A 19 -11.52 1.67 -12.35
C MET A 19 -12.70 1.38 -11.42
N TYR A 20 -13.49 0.38 -11.83
CA TYR A 20 -14.44 -0.28 -10.94
C TYR A 20 -13.68 -1.20 -9.96
N PHE A 21 -14.12 -1.19 -8.72
CA PHE A 21 -13.63 -2.11 -7.70
C PHE A 21 -14.18 -3.53 -7.91
N GLU A 22 -15.39 -3.62 -8.42
CA GLU A 22 -16.10 -4.87 -8.61
C GLU A 22 -16.94 -4.81 -9.89
N VAL A 23 -16.85 -5.89 -10.67
CA VAL A 23 -17.67 -6.12 -11.87
C VAL A 23 -18.22 -7.55 -11.83
N THR A 24 -19.29 -7.81 -12.56
CA THR A 24 -19.79 -9.17 -12.75
C THR A 24 -18.85 -9.99 -13.63
N ALA A 25 -19.03 -11.32 -13.68
CA ALA A 25 -18.23 -12.20 -14.53
C ALA A 25 -18.38 -11.88 -16.04
N ASP A 26 -19.49 -11.28 -16.45
CA ASP A 26 -19.74 -10.78 -17.80
C ASP A 26 -19.35 -9.29 -17.99
N GLY A 27 -18.66 -8.68 -17.02
CA GLY A 27 -18.05 -7.36 -17.13
C GLY A 27 -18.98 -6.18 -16.83
N ARG A 28 -20.17 -6.39 -16.24
CA ARG A 28 -21.05 -5.27 -15.84
C ARG A 28 -20.58 -4.62 -14.54
N PRO A 29 -20.51 -3.28 -14.46
CA PRO A 29 -20.09 -2.58 -13.25
C PRO A 29 -21.01 -2.84 -12.06
N LEU A 30 -20.43 -3.12 -10.89
CA LEU A 30 -21.15 -3.28 -9.64
C LEU A 30 -20.80 -2.19 -8.62
N ARG A 31 -19.52 -1.86 -8.48
CA ARG A 31 -19.07 -0.92 -7.45
C ARG A 31 -17.80 -0.19 -7.84
N LYS A 32 -17.73 1.10 -7.49
CA LYS A 32 -16.56 1.96 -7.59
C LYS A 32 -16.11 2.39 -6.20
N ARG A 33 -14.82 2.53 -5.98
CA ARG A 33 -14.25 2.97 -4.70
C ARG A 33 -13.66 4.38 -4.83
N ARG A 34 -13.57 5.08 -3.70
CA ARG A 34 -12.86 6.38 -3.58
C ARG A 34 -11.34 6.26 -3.66
N TYR A 35 -10.80 5.06 -3.61
CA TYR A 35 -9.36 4.77 -3.60
C TYR A 35 -8.85 4.43 -5.00
N VAL A 36 -7.54 4.55 -5.19
CA VAL A 36 -6.84 4.19 -6.43
C VAL A 36 -6.22 2.80 -6.41
N PHE A 37 -6.65 1.92 -5.49
CA PHE A 37 -6.06 0.57 -5.37
C PHE A 37 -6.34 -0.30 -6.59
N SER A 38 -7.54 -0.22 -7.18
CA SER A 38 -7.85 -0.96 -8.40
C SER A 38 -6.90 -0.58 -9.53
N GLU A 39 -6.70 0.71 -9.72
CA GLU A 39 -5.76 1.26 -10.70
C GLU A 39 -4.31 0.85 -10.40
N SER A 40 -3.90 0.88 -9.13
CA SER A 40 -2.55 0.46 -8.71
C SER A 40 -2.29 -1.01 -9.02
N PHE A 41 -3.21 -1.90 -8.66
CA PHE A 41 -3.09 -3.33 -8.98
C PHE A 41 -3.14 -3.61 -10.48
N ALA A 42 -3.93 -2.86 -11.25
CA ALA A 42 -3.93 -2.99 -12.71
C ALA A 42 -2.60 -2.54 -13.32
N ALA A 43 -2.02 -1.45 -12.83
CA ALA A 43 -0.71 -0.98 -13.27
C ALA A 43 0.39 -2.01 -12.95
N ILE A 44 0.39 -2.58 -11.74
CA ILE A 44 1.29 -3.69 -11.36
C ILE A 44 1.11 -4.89 -12.29
N ALA A 45 -0.13 -5.31 -12.52
CA ALA A 45 -0.42 -6.44 -13.39
C ALA A 45 0.05 -6.23 -14.84
N MET A 46 -0.08 -5.01 -15.36
CA MET A 46 0.41 -4.64 -16.69
C MET A 46 1.94 -4.66 -16.73
N ALA A 47 2.63 -4.13 -15.71
CA ALA A 47 4.07 -4.14 -15.61
C ALA A 47 4.62 -5.57 -15.55
N GLU A 48 4.05 -6.42 -14.69
CA GLU A 48 4.45 -7.82 -14.56
C GLU A 48 4.15 -8.63 -15.85
N TYR A 49 3.07 -8.30 -16.54
CA TYR A 49 2.77 -8.91 -17.83
C TYR A 49 3.77 -8.48 -18.90
N ALA A 50 4.16 -7.20 -18.95
CA ALA A 50 5.19 -6.72 -19.86
C ALA A 50 6.51 -7.47 -19.65
N LYS A 51 6.92 -7.64 -18.39
CA LYS A 51 8.11 -8.39 -17.99
C LYS A 51 8.05 -9.85 -18.45
N ALA A 52 6.91 -10.51 -18.24
CA ALA A 52 6.75 -11.93 -18.54
C ALA A 52 6.58 -12.22 -20.05
N SER A 53 5.95 -11.32 -20.79
CA SER A 53 5.64 -11.52 -22.23
C SER A 53 6.67 -10.89 -23.17
N GLY A 54 7.43 -9.90 -22.72
CA GLY A 54 8.29 -9.05 -23.55
C GLY A 54 7.51 -7.99 -24.34
N ASP A 55 6.20 -7.87 -24.17
CA ASP A 55 5.37 -6.86 -24.83
C ASP A 55 5.40 -5.53 -24.05
N MET A 56 6.33 -4.67 -24.45
CA MET A 56 6.58 -3.38 -23.80
C MET A 56 5.44 -2.38 -23.93
N THR A 57 4.42 -2.64 -24.77
CA THR A 57 3.23 -1.76 -24.81
C THR A 57 2.48 -1.77 -23.49
N TYR A 58 2.57 -2.87 -22.72
CA TYR A 58 1.99 -2.98 -21.38
C TYR A 58 2.81 -2.23 -20.33
N ALA A 59 4.11 -2.07 -20.50
CA ALA A 59 4.92 -1.21 -19.64
C ALA A 59 4.53 0.26 -19.81
N GLU A 60 4.30 0.71 -21.06
CA GLU A 60 3.80 2.06 -21.35
C GLU A 60 2.40 2.29 -20.76
N LYS A 61 1.48 1.30 -20.88
CA LYS A 61 0.15 1.35 -20.28
C LYS A 61 0.23 1.45 -18.75
N ALA A 62 1.08 0.66 -18.12
CA ALA A 62 1.31 0.69 -16.68
C ALA A 62 1.79 2.08 -16.21
N LEU A 63 2.77 2.67 -16.91
CA LEU A 63 3.30 4.00 -16.62
C LEU A 63 2.23 5.09 -16.81
N ASN A 64 1.45 5.03 -17.88
CA ASN A 64 0.39 5.99 -18.13
C ASN A 64 -0.70 5.91 -17.06
N LEU A 65 -1.13 4.69 -16.68
CA LEU A 65 -2.09 4.49 -15.60
C LEU A 65 -1.53 5.01 -14.25
N PHE A 66 -0.24 4.82 -13.99
CA PHE A 66 0.41 5.37 -12.81
C PHE A 66 0.40 6.90 -12.79
N LYS A 67 0.66 7.55 -13.94
CA LYS A 67 0.54 9.01 -14.07
C LYS A 67 -0.91 9.49 -13.82
N ASP A 68 -1.89 8.73 -14.29
CA ASP A 68 -3.31 9.00 -14.01
C ASP A 68 -3.63 8.83 -12.51
N ILE A 69 -3.12 7.80 -11.83
CA ILE A 69 -3.25 7.62 -10.39
C ILE A 69 -2.75 8.87 -9.65
N ARG A 70 -1.57 9.36 -9.97
CA ARG A 70 -1.02 10.59 -9.38
C ARG A 70 -1.93 11.80 -9.65
N ARG A 71 -2.41 11.94 -10.87
CA ARG A 71 -3.36 12.99 -11.25
C ARG A 71 -4.66 12.90 -10.45
N PHE A 72 -5.25 11.73 -10.29
CA PHE A 72 -6.47 11.53 -9.50
C PHE A 72 -6.27 11.94 -8.04
N ILE A 73 -5.15 11.58 -7.44
CA ILE A 73 -4.83 11.95 -6.05
C ILE A 73 -4.62 13.46 -5.91
N ALA A 74 -3.92 14.08 -6.85
CA ALA A 74 -3.56 15.50 -6.77
C ALA A 74 -4.69 16.46 -7.16
N THR A 75 -5.70 15.99 -7.90
CA THR A 75 -6.77 16.86 -8.42
C THR A 75 -7.99 16.85 -7.49
N PRO A 76 -8.32 18.00 -6.86
CA PRO A 76 -9.51 18.10 -6.02
C PRO A 76 -10.78 17.67 -6.77
N GLY A 77 -11.61 16.85 -6.12
CA GLY A 77 -12.86 16.35 -6.67
C GLY A 77 -12.75 15.12 -7.58
N CYS A 78 -11.53 14.68 -7.97
CA CYS A 78 -11.37 13.42 -8.71
C CYS A 78 -11.62 12.18 -7.84
N LEU A 79 -11.30 12.28 -6.55
CA LEU A 79 -11.59 11.26 -5.55
C LEU A 79 -12.54 11.82 -4.50
N GLU A 80 -13.53 11.04 -4.10
CA GLU A 80 -14.34 11.39 -2.94
C GLU A 80 -13.46 11.40 -1.68
N PRO A 81 -13.60 12.39 -0.78
CA PRO A 81 -12.79 12.46 0.43
C PRO A 81 -13.07 11.27 1.35
N LYS A 82 -12.01 10.68 1.91
CA LYS A 82 -12.13 9.63 2.94
C LYS A 82 -12.62 10.21 4.25
N TYR A 83 -12.21 11.43 4.57
CA TYR A 83 -12.57 12.14 5.79
C TYR A 83 -13.30 13.44 5.44
N LEU A 84 -14.24 13.83 6.27
CA LEU A 84 -14.96 15.11 6.16
C LEU A 84 -14.11 16.24 6.77
N ASP A 85 -14.47 17.49 6.46
CA ASP A 85 -13.75 18.68 6.92
C ASP A 85 -13.64 18.80 8.46
N THR A 86 -14.56 18.13 9.17
CA THR A 86 -14.56 18.05 10.64
C THR A 86 -13.48 17.12 11.22
N LEU A 87 -12.91 16.25 10.39
CA LEU A 87 -11.79 15.38 10.76
C LEU A 87 -10.65 15.56 9.74
N GLN A 88 -9.69 16.40 10.10
CA GLN A 88 -8.47 16.58 9.31
C GLN A 88 -7.55 15.39 9.53
N ALA A 89 -7.46 14.49 8.56
CA ALA A 89 -6.65 13.27 8.67
C ALA A 89 -6.14 12.78 7.32
N LYS A 90 -5.04 12.04 7.34
CA LYS A 90 -4.50 11.30 6.19
C LYS A 90 -4.27 9.83 6.55
N GLY A 91 -4.37 8.96 5.57
CA GLY A 91 -4.22 7.51 5.73
C GLY A 91 -2.91 6.98 5.18
N HIS A 92 -2.36 5.98 5.83
CA HIS A 92 -1.10 5.31 5.50
C HIS A 92 -1.17 4.51 4.18
N SER A 93 -2.26 3.82 3.93
CA SER A 93 -2.37 2.80 2.88
C SER A 93 -2.05 3.30 1.45
N ILE A 94 -2.39 4.56 1.14
CA ILE A 94 -2.06 5.15 -0.18
C ILE A 94 -0.56 5.36 -0.33
N VAL A 95 0.11 5.83 0.72
CA VAL A 95 1.55 6.05 0.71
C VAL A 95 2.29 4.73 0.49
N MET A 96 1.86 3.69 1.17
CA MET A 96 2.39 2.34 1.07
C MET A 96 2.27 1.77 -0.36
N ILE A 97 1.04 1.73 -0.92
CA ILE A 97 0.82 1.10 -2.23
C ILE A 97 1.54 1.80 -3.37
N LEU A 98 1.77 3.11 -3.27
CA LEU A 98 2.48 3.87 -4.30
C LEU A 98 3.97 3.52 -4.37
N ILE A 99 4.60 3.14 -3.26
CA ILE A 99 5.98 2.63 -3.27
C ILE A 99 6.05 1.37 -4.13
N ASN A 100 5.22 0.38 -3.83
CA ASN A 100 5.23 -0.89 -4.57
C ASN A 100 4.84 -0.71 -6.04
N THR A 101 3.78 0.07 -6.32
CA THR A 101 3.33 0.31 -7.71
C THR A 101 4.45 0.93 -8.55
N ALA A 102 5.11 1.97 -8.04
CA ALA A 102 6.22 2.63 -8.74
C ALA A 102 7.41 1.68 -8.91
N SER A 103 7.74 0.90 -7.88
CA SER A 103 8.84 -0.08 -7.90
C SER A 103 8.62 -1.14 -8.98
N ARG A 104 7.42 -1.73 -9.06
CA ARG A 104 7.09 -2.75 -10.09
C ARG A 104 7.17 -2.19 -11.51
N ILE A 105 6.67 -0.99 -11.74
CA ILE A 105 6.73 -0.34 -13.07
C ILE A 105 8.17 -0.01 -13.45
N ARG A 106 8.98 0.47 -12.51
CA ARG A 106 10.39 0.80 -12.73
C ARG A 106 11.24 -0.39 -13.19
N GLU A 107 10.85 -1.62 -12.86
CA GLU A 107 11.54 -2.82 -13.33
C GLU A 107 11.45 -3.03 -14.84
N VAL A 108 10.46 -2.44 -15.50
CA VAL A 108 10.20 -2.67 -16.94
C VAL A 108 10.33 -1.42 -17.80
N ILE A 109 10.17 -0.22 -17.21
CA ILE A 109 10.30 1.05 -17.93
C ILE A 109 10.87 2.13 -17.02
N SER A 110 11.76 2.96 -17.56
CA SER A 110 12.39 4.06 -16.81
C SER A 110 11.61 5.37 -17.05
N ASP A 111 11.18 6.00 -15.96
CA ASP A 111 10.62 7.36 -15.96
C ASP A 111 10.93 8.01 -14.61
N PRO A 112 11.44 9.25 -14.56
CA PRO A 112 11.80 9.91 -13.30
C PRO A 112 10.64 10.05 -12.31
N VAL A 113 9.40 10.02 -12.78
CA VAL A 113 8.20 10.11 -11.93
C VAL A 113 8.11 8.95 -10.94
N LEU A 114 8.69 7.79 -11.27
CA LEU A 114 8.65 6.59 -10.43
C LEU A 114 9.53 6.76 -9.20
N ASP A 115 10.80 7.14 -9.40
CA ASP A 115 11.73 7.40 -8.29
C ASP A 115 11.26 8.58 -7.45
N GLN A 116 10.77 9.65 -8.09
CA GLN A 116 10.18 10.78 -7.39
C GLN A 116 9.03 10.35 -6.47
N GLN A 117 8.12 9.49 -6.96
CA GLN A 117 7.00 9.02 -6.13
C GLN A 117 7.47 8.16 -4.95
N ILE A 118 8.46 7.31 -5.16
CA ILE A 118 9.03 6.50 -4.07
C ILE A 118 9.62 7.42 -3.00
N ASP A 119 10.40 8.43 -3.38
CA ASP A 119 11.00 9.39 -2.44
C ASP A 119 9.92 10.19 -1.68
N GLU A 120 8.89 10.69 -2.38
CA GLU A 120 7.75 11.38 -1.76
C GLU A 120 7.02 10.48 -0.75
N SER A 121 6.85 9.20 -1.09
CA SER A 121 6.19 8.22 -0.22
C SER A 121 7.04 7.88 1.00
N LEU A 122 8.34 7.63 0.84
CA LEU A 122 9.27 7.37 1.95
C LEU A 122 9.34 8.55 2.93
N GLU A 123 9.31 9.79 2.43
CA GLU A 123 9.25 10.97 3.28
C GLU A 123 7.90 11.07 4.01
N SER A 124 6.79 10.85 3.30
CA SER A 124 5.45 10.90 3.88
C SER A 124 5.21 9.81 4.94
N LEU A 125 5.85 8.64 4.83
CA LEU A 125 5.77 7.56 5.81
C LEU A 125 6.25 8.00 7.21
N LYS A 126 7.17 8.96 7.29
CA LYS A 126 7.70 9.47 8.58
C LYS A 126 6.59 9.99 9.49
N ASP A 127 5.54 10.55 8.92
CA ASP A 127 4.41 11.08 9.67
C ASP A 127 3.62 9.99 10.42
N PHE A 128 3.61 8.78 9.90
CA PHE A 128 2.86 7.65 10.47
C PHE A 128 3.67 6.86 11.51
N VAL A 129 5.00 7.01 11.51
CA VAL A 129 5.89 6.34 12.46
C VAL A 129 5.79 7.03 13.82
N LYS A 130 5.41 6.28 14.87
CA LYS A 130 5.22 6.77 16.25
C LYS A 130 6.11 6.00 17.22
N PRO A 131 7.36 6.46 17.45
CA PRO A 131 8.30 5.78 18.33
C PRO A 131 7.81 5.62 19.77
N GLU A 132 7.01 6.55 20.26
CA GLU A 132 6.42 6.52 21.60
C GLU A 132 5.47 5.34 21.82
N PHE A 133 4.87 4.83 20.75
CA PHE A 133 4.02 3.63 20.75
C PHE A 133 4.71 2.41 20.13
N LYS A 134 5.93 2.58 19.59
CA LYS A 134 6.59 1.57 18.76
C LYS A 134 5.65 1.06 17.66
N ALA A 135 5.11 1.97 16.87
CA ALA A 135 4.06 1.66 15.91
C ALA A 135 4.15 2.50 14.63
N LEU A 136 3.66 1.93 13.54
CA LEU A 136 3.23 2.63 12.34
C LEU A 136 1.70 2.67 12.36
N LEU A 137 1.11 3.87 12.38
CA LEU A 137 -0.34 4.04 12.50
C LEU A 137 -1.03 4.10 11.14
N GLU A 138 -2.26 3.62 11.08
CA GLU A 138 -3.10 3.66 9.87
C GLU A 138 -3.59 5.08 9.52
N MET A 139 -3.65 5.99 10.50
CA MET A 139 -4.17 7.33 10.33
C MET A 139 -3.45 8.32 11.24
N VAL A 140 -3.16 9.50 10.70
CA VAL A 140 -2.59 10.64 11.44
C VAL A 140 -3.21 11.94 10.97
N GLY A 141 -2.99 13.04 11.68
CA GLY A 141 -3.35 14.38 11.25
C GLY A 141 -2.56 14.83 10.00
N PRO A 142 -2.92 15.96 9.40
CA PRO A 142 -2.30 16.44 8.14
C PRO A 142 -0.78 16.59 8.21
N ASN A 143 -0.24 17.00 9.37
CA ASN A 143 1.20 17.18 9.60
C ASN A 143 1.80 16.03 10.45
N GLY A 144 1.16 14.87 10.47
CA GLY A 144 1.63 13.73 11.24
C GLY A 144 1.18 13.74 12.71
N GLU A 145 0.24 14.58 13.13
CA GLU A 145 -0.22 14.63 14.51
C GLU A 145 -0.92 13.33 14.90
N PHE A 146 -0.65 12.87 16.13
CA PHE A 146 -1.36 11.73 16.70
C PHE A 146 -2.83 12.10 16.98
N ILE A 147 -3.75 11.33 16.46
CA ILE A 147 -5.18 11.50 16.69
C ILE A 147 -5.64 10.47 17.73
N ASP A 148 -5.84 10.92 18.97
CA ASP A 148 -6.23 10.05 20.07
C ASP A 148 -7.73 9.70 20.03
N THR A 149 -8.11 8.96 19.01
CA THR A 149 -9.45 8.39 18.83
C THR A 149 -9.33 6.90 18.53
N ILE A 150 -10.42 6.16 18.65
CA ILE A 150 -10.44 4.72 18.34
C ILE A 150 -9.89 4.41 16.94
N ASN A 151 -10.12 5.29 15.95
CA ASN A 151 -9.61 5.12 14.59
C ASN A 151 -8.15 5.58 14.44
N GLY A 152 -7.75 6.65 15.15
CA GLY A 152 -6.39 7.18 15.09
C GLY A 152 -5.35 6.33 15.81
N ARG A 153 -5.79 5.45 16.72
CA ARG A 153 -4.91 4.53 17.45
C ARG A 153 -4.69 3.18 16.75
N VAL A 154 -5.32 2.97 15.59
CA VAL A 154 -5.27 1.68 14.90
C VAL A 154 -3.88 1.39 14.35
N ILE A 155 -3.39 0.20 14.65
CA ILE A 155 -2.28 -0.48 14.02
C ILE A 155 -2.86 -1.64 13.20
N ASN A 156 -2.49 -1.75 11.93
CA ASN A 156 -2.68 -2.96 11.13
C ASN A 156 -1.32 -3.64 10.98
N PRO A 157 -1.01 -4.68 11.76
CA PRO A 157 0.30 -5.34 11.69
C PRO A 157 0.64 -5.84 10.29
N GLY A 158 -0.34 -6.34 9.54
CA GLY A 158 -0.15 -6.79 8.17
C GLY A 158 0.31 -5.67 7.23
N HIS A 159 -0.37 -4.52 7.23
CA HIS A 159 0.05 -3.35 6.43
C HIS A 159 1.42 -2.81 6.86
N CYS A 160 1.70 -2.83 8.17
CA CYS A 160 2.99 -2.37 8.67
C CYS A 160 4.14 -3.28 8.21
N ILE A 161 3.91 -4.60 8.22
CA ILE A 161 4.85 -5.62 7.70
C ILE A 161 5.01 -5.46 6.18
N GLU A 162 3.92 -5.27 5.45
CA GLU A 162 3.92 -5.01 4.00
C GLU A 162 4.72 -3.75 3.67
N THR A 163 4.51 -2.66 4.40
CA THR A 163 5.31 -1.43 4.26
C THR A 163 6.79 -1.68 4.50
N ALA A 164 7.12 -2.46 5.54
CA ALA A 164 8.51 -2.74 5.86
C ALA A 164 9.23 -3.47 4.73
N TRP A 165 8.61 -4.47 4.11
CA TRP A 165 9.29 -5.14 3.01
C TRP A 165 9.30 -4.34 1.71
N PHE A 166 8.30 -3.47 1.42
CA PHE A 166 8.39 -2.51 0.32
C PHE A 166 9.61 -1.57 0.49
N MET A 167 9.84 -1.13 1.72
CA MET A 167 11.01 -0.32 2.05
C MET A 167 12.32 -1.10 1.93
N LEU A 168 12.37 -2.37 2.38
CA LEU A 168 13.56 -3.22 2.26
C LEU A 168 13.90 -3.53 0.80
N GLU A 169 12.89 -3.77 -0.02
CA GLU A 169 13.07 -3.94 -1.46
C GLU A 169 13.65 -2.68 -2.10
N GLU A 170 13.16 -1.50 -1.74
CA GLU A 170 13.71 -0.23 -2.19
C GLU A 170 15.12 0.00 -1.66
N ALA A 171 15.39 -0.31 -0.39
CA ALA A 171 16.74 -0.25 0.17
C ALA A 171 17.72 -1.13 -0.61
N LYS A 172 17.30 -2.36 -0.95
CA LYS A 172 18.08 -3.30 -1.77
C LYS A 172 18.35 -2.73 -3.16
N HIS A 173 17.35 -2.12 -3.82
CA HIS A 173 17.50 -1.46 -5.10
C HIS A 173 18.54 -0.33 -5.05
N ARG A 174 18.61 0.41 -3.94
CA ARG A 174 19.60 1.47 -3.69
C ARG A 174 20.91 0.96 -3.08
N GLY A 175 21.21 -0.32 -3.19
CA GLY A 175 22.44 -0.93 -2.66
C GLY A 175 22.45 -1.06 -1.15
N TRP A 176 21.32 -1.36 -0.56
CA TRP A 176 21.07 -1.43 0.88
C TRP A 176 21.29 -0.10 1.59
N ASP A 177 20.60 0.94 1.10
CA ASP A 177 20.60 2.26 1.75
C ASP A 177 20.33 2.12 3.25
N LYS A 178 21.27 2.64 4.05
CA LYS A 178 21.30 2.41 5.50
C LYS A 178 20.08 2.98 6.20
N GLU A 179 19.68 4.21 5.86
CA GLU A 179 18.55 4.88 6.54
C GLU A 179 17.24 4.15 6.28
N ILE A 180 17.00 3.79 5.02
CA ILE A 180 15.79 3.06 4.63
C ILE A 180 15.78 1.68 5.28
N THR A 181 16.92 0.95 5.25
CA THR A 181 17.05 -0.39 5.85
C THR A 181 16.76 -0.37 7.35
N GLU A 182 17.43 0.50 8.10
CA GLU A 182 17.27 0.59 9.56
C GLU A 182 15.82 0.93 9.95
N ARG A 183 15.19 1.84 9.21
CA ARG A 183 13.79 2.20 9.46
C ARG A 183 12.83 1.07 9.13
N ALA A 184 13.03 0.38 8.02
CA ALA A 184 12.22 -0.75 7.62
C ALA A 184 12.29 -1.90 8.62
N LEU A 185 13.50 -2.26 9.06
CA LEU A 185 13.71 -3.28 10.09
C LEU A 185 13.06 -2.88 11.43
N GLN A 186 13.13 -1.61 11.81
CA GLN A 186 12.47 -1.10 13.00
C GLN A 186 10.94 -1.23 12.92
N ILE A 187 10.35 -0.85 11.77
CA ILE A 187 8.91 -1.00 11.55
C ILE A 187 8.53 -2.49 11.60
N LEU A 188 9.30 -3.37 10.98
CA LEU A 188 9.05 -4.81 10.99
C LEU A 188 9.07 -5.38 12.41
N ASP A 189 10.09 -5.03 13.20
CA ASP A 189 10.23 -5.49 14.59
C ASP A 189 9.03 -5.03 15.46
N TRP A 190 8.65 -3.76 15.35
CA TRP A 190 7.48 -3.24 16.06
C TRP A 190 6.17 -3.90 15.63
N SER A 191 6.02 -4.13 14.31
CA SER A 191 4.83 -4.76 13.75
C SER A 191 4.70 -6.20 14.22
N TRP A 192 5.83 -6.90 14.36
CA TRP A 192 5.88 -8.24 14.92
C TRP A 192 5.47 -8.25 16.38
N GLN A 193 6.00 -7.33 17.20
CA GLN A 193 5.64 -7.20 18.62
C GLN A 193 4.14 -6.93 18.81
N TRP A 194 3.53 -6.12 17.95
CA TRP A 194 2.09 -5.84 18.00
C TRP A 194 1.22 -6.95 17.42
N GLY A 195 1.68 -7.62 16.39
CA GLY A 195 0.86 -8.51 15.57
C GLY A 195 0.98 -9.98 15.88
N TRP A 196 2.10 -10.44 16.47
CA TRP A 196 2.29 -11.86 16.71
C TRP A 196 1.40 -12.39 17.83
N ASP A 197 0.72 -13.49 17.55
CA ASP A 197 -0.07 -14.23 18.55
C ASP A 197 0.83 -15.25 19.26
N GLU A 198 1.18 -14.97 20.51
CA GLU A 198 2.07 -15.84 21.31
C GLU A 198 1.46 -17.18 21.63
N GLN A 199 0.14 -17.30 21.64
CA GLN A 199 -0.55 -18.54 22.02
C GLN A 199 -0.69 -19.51 20.84
N TYR A 200 -1.09 -18.98 19.67
CA TYR A 200 -1.43 -19.82 18.52
C TYR A 200 -0.56 -19.54 17.28
N GLY A 201 0.38 -18.63 17.39
CA GLY A 201 1.20 -18.16 16.26
C GLY A 201 0.42 -17.39 15.21
N GLY A 202 1.15 -16.73 14.30
CA GLY A 202 0.61 -15.97 13.20
C GLY A 202 0.30 -14.50 13.54
N ILE A 203 0.09 -13.71 12.48
CA ILE A 203 -0.14 -12.26 12.55
C ILE A 203 -1.64 -11.99 12.63
N ILE A 204 -2.05 -11.26 13.66
CA ILE A 204 -3.43 -10.83 13.88
C ILE A 204 -3.74 -9.55 13.08
N ASN A 205 -5.05 -9.25 12.93
CA ASN A 205 -5.53 -8.23 12.02
C ASN A 205 -5.31 -6.80 12.52
N PHE A 206 -5.81 -6.45 13.71
CA PHE A 206 -5.72 -5.08 14.23
C PHE A 206 -5.33 -5.01 15.71
N ARG A 207 -4.65 -3.91 16.08
CA ARG A 207 -4.33 -3.52 17.45
C ARG A 207 -4.60 -2.03 17.66
N ASP A 208 -4.78 -1.65 18.90
CA ASP A 208 -4.81 -0.25 19.35
C ASP A 208 -3.45 0.07 20.00
N CYS A 209 -2.80 1.17 19.61
CA CYS A 209 -1.47 1.53 20.08
C CYS A 209 -1.38 1.82 21.59
N ARG A 210 -2.51 1.94 22.28
CA ARG A 210 -2.61 2.03 23.74
C ARG A 210 -3.04 0.73 24.41
N GLY A 211 -3.18 -0.36 23.64
CA GLY A 211 -3.64 -1.65 24.15
C GLY A 211 -5.13 -1.71 24.47
N LEU A 212 -5.91 -0.78 23.97
CA LEU A 212 -7.37 -0.78 24.08
C LEU A 212 -8.00 -1.63 22.96
N PRO A 213 -9.26 -2.08 23.10
CA PRO A 213 -9.93 -2.76 22.00
C PRO A 213 -10.11 -1.83 20.78
N PRO A 214 -9.67 -2.23 19.58
CA PRO A 214 -10.01 -1.51 18.36
C PRO A 214 -11.50 -1.67 18.01
N GLN A 215 -11.99 -0.85 17.08
CA GLN A 215 -13.38 -0.88 16.65
C GLN A 215 -13.74 -2.11 15.82
N ASP A 216 -12.77 -2.69 15.12
CA ASP A 216 -13.02 -3.79 14.18
C ASP A 216 -13.28 -5.11 14.91
N TYR A 217 -14.39 -5.77 14.56
CA TYR A 217 -14.76 -7.08 15.15
C TYR A 217 -13.79 -8.19 14.75
N SER A 218 -13.05 -8.04 13.66
CA SER A 218 -12.05 -8.99 13.17
C SER A 218 -10.66 -8.77 13.76
N GLN A 219 -10.53 -7.94 14.80
CA GLN A 219 -9.24 -7.52 15.35
C GLN A 219 -8.27 -8.67 15.66
N ASP A 220 -8.78 -9.76 16.24
CA ASP A 220 -8.00 -10.94 16.64
C ASP A 220 -7.99 -12.05 15.58
N MET A 221 -8.64 -11.84 14.44
CA MET A 221 -8.64 -12.82 13.35
C MET A 221 -7.31 -12.82 12.61
N LYS A 222 -6.98 -13.96 12.03
CA LYS A 222 -5.80 -14.17 11.19
C LYS A 222 -6.25 -14.38 9.76
N PHE A 223 -6.03 -13.36 8.92
CA PHE A 223 -6.23 -13.47 7.49
C PHE A 223 -5.00 -14.10 6.84
N TRP A 224 -5.17 -14.70 5.66
CA TRP A 224 -4.07 -15.33 4.95
C TRP A 224 -3.01 -14.35 4.48
N TRP A 225 -3.41 -13.15 4.05
CA TRP A 225 -2.51 -12.17 3.45
C TRP A 225 -1.45 -11.63 4.43
N PRO A 226 -1.71 -11.28 5.72
CA PRO A 226 -0.65 -10.84 6.62
C PRO A 226 0.40 -11.93 6.87
N GLN A 227 0.02 -13.21 6.77
CA GLN A 227 0.97 -14.31 6.92
C GLN A 227 1.93 -14.39 5.73
N THR A 228 1.44 -14.17 4.50
CA THR A 228 2.29 -14.13 3.31
C THR A 228 3.20 -12.91 3.31
N GLU A 229 2.69 -11.73 3.72
CA GLU A 229 3.51 -10.52 3.89
C GLU A 229 4.63 -10.74 4.92
N ALA A 230 4.34 -11.42 6.04
CA ALA A 230 5.31 -11.74 7.06
C ALA A 230 6.44 -12.65 6.54
N ILE A 231 6.11 -13.64 5.68
CA ILE A 231 7.11 -14.51 5.05
C ILE A 231 8.03 -13.68 4.14
N ILE A 232 7.46 -12.83 3.30
CA ILE A 232 8.22 -11.98 2.37
C ILE A 232 9.13 -11.02 3.15
N ALA A 233 8.57 -10.33 4.15
CA ALA A 233 9.30 -9.36 4.96
C ALA A 233 10.48 -9.99 5.70
N THR A 234 10.30 -11.20 6.27
CA THR A 234 11.38 -11.90 6.97
C THR A 234 12.49 -12.36 6.04
N LEU A 235 12.18 -12.74 4.79
CA LEU A 235 13.19 -13.05 3.78
C LEU A 235 14.03 -11.81 3.42
N TYR A 236 13.39 -10.67 3.16
CA TYR A 236 14.13 -9.42 2.90
C TYR A 236 14.95 -8.97 4.11
N ALA A 237 14.40 -9.08 5.31
CA ALA A 237 15.12 -8.75 6.54
C ALA A 237 16.33 -9.65 6.80
N TYR A 238 16.27 -10.91 6.37
CA TYR A 238 17.41 -11.85 6.46
C TYR A 238 18.54 -11.49 5.48
N GLU A 239 18.20 -10.92 4.32
CA GLU A 239 19.18 -10.48 3.32
C GLU A 239 19.85 -9.14 3.68
N ALA A 240 19.17 -8.30 4.47
CA ALA A 240 19.62 -6.97 4.88
C ALA A 240 20.67 -7.03 6.01
#